data_09ea850887b01f9c297c0ffd359913cb
#
_entry.id   09ea850887b01f9c297c0ffd359913cb
#
_cell.length_a   1.000
_cell.length_b   1.000
_cell.length_c   1.000
_cell.angle_alpha   90.00
_cell.angle_beta   90.00
_cell.angle_gamma   90.00
#
_symmetry.space_group_name_H-M   'P 1'
#
loop_
_entity.id
_entity.type
_entity.pdbx_description
1 polymer ?
#
loop_
_entity_poly.entity_id
_entity_poly.type
_entity_poly.pdbx_seq_one_letter_code
_entity_poly.pdbx_strand_id
1 'polypeptide(L)'
;MGWRNTPDGELFCICNEFSCRFLLFICKLSFVEMKHMLGKKLKILLAVGAASAVMLAAGCGGGDSKSSSASGKGGIPAVIRVGSETTFPPFEFTENDKYVGFDLDLADAIIKQMGSKMEFKSMGFDALIPAVQSGQIDMIAAGLDATPERAKQVAFSDVYFKDNGYCIVVRKDNTTINDWADLAGKNVGAQVGTYQVKLAQEAKAAEVKQLDSNSQAWMELQANTLDAVVIDQPVAMYYLKQGA
;
A
#
# COMPACT_ATOMS: atom_id res chain seq x y z
N MET A 1 -7.82 -17.74 19.57
CA MET A 1 -7.04 -19.00 19.40
C MET A 1 -5.80 -18.67 18.62
N GLY A 2 -4.68 -18.54 19.32
CA GLY A 2 -3.39 -18.25 18.68
C GLY A 2 -2.90 -19.43 17.85
N TRP A 3 -2.40 -19.17 16.67
CA TRP A 3 -1.67 -20.14 15.88
C TRP A 3 -0.32 -20.41 16.57
N ARG A 4 -0.19 -21.57 17.22
CA ARG A 4 1.10 -22.10 17.65
C ARG A 4 1.46 -23.18 16.67
N ASN A 5 2.23 -22.87 15.64
CA ASN A 5 3.04 -23.84 14.88
C ASN A 5 3.70 -23.17 13.69
N THR A 6 4.89 -22.62 13.91
CA THR A 6 5.90 -22.53 12.86
C THR A 6 7.16 -23.16 13.43
N PRO A 7 7.78 -24.12 12.75
CA PRO A 7 8.94 -24.83 13.30
C PRO A 7 10.15 -23.95 13.57
N ASP A 8 10.29 -22.79 12.95
CA ASP A 8 11.51 -21.97 13.03
C ASP A 8 11.29 -20.44 12.91
N GLY A 9 10.07 -19.94 13.09
CA GLY A 9 9.81 -18.48 13.06
C GLY A 9 10.05 -17.81 14.41
N GLU A 10 10.78 -16.72 14.44
CA GLU A 10 11.12 -15.97 15.66
C GLU A 10 10.03 -14.99 16.11
N LEU A 11 9.00 -14.76 15.29
CA LEU A 11 7.94 -13.79 15.54
C LEU A 11 6.53 -14.40 15.43
N PHE A 12 5.55 -13.81 16.12
CA PHE A 12 4.14 -14.22 16.12
C PHE A 12 3.22 -13.04 15.81
N CYS A 13 2.16 -13.33 15.05
CA CYS A 13 1.07 -12.40 14.81
C CYS A 13 -0.14 -12.77 15.66
N ILE A 14 -0.67 -11.80 16.41
CA ILE A 14 -1.86 -11.92 17.24
C ILE A 14 -2.99 -11.17 16.53
N CYS A 15 -3.92 -11.92 15.93
CA CYS A 15 -5.03 -11.38 15.15
C CYS A 15 -6.36 -11.59 15.84
N ASN A 16 -7.31 -10.69 15.61
CA ASN A 16 -8.67 -10.83 16.11
C ASN A 16 -9.40 -11.96 15.38
N GLU A 17 -10.24 -12.76 16.08
CA GLU A 17 -10.78 -14.06 15.61
C GLU A 17 -11.59 -14.03 14.29
N PHE A 18 -12.06 -12.87 13.84
CA PHE A 18 -12.93 -12.77 12.67
C PHE A 18 -12.19 -12.85 11.31
N SER A 19 -10.91 -12.53 11.28
CA SER A 19 -10.13 -12.45 10.02
C SER A 19 -9.40 -13.74 9.63
N CYS A 20 -9.17 -14.63 10.56
CA CYS A 20 -8.26 -15.78 10.36
C CYS A 20 -8.84 -16.94 9.52
N ARG A 21 -10.18 -17.04 9.36
CA ARG A 21 -10.81 -18.15 8.61
C ARG A 21 -10.83 -17.98 7.09
N PHE A 22 -10.71 -16.76 6.58
CA PHE A 22 -10.85 -16.48 5.15
C PHE A 22 -9.53 -16.50 4.38
N LEU A 23 -8.41 -16.23 5.04
CA LEU A 23 -7.07 -16.18 4.39
C LEU A 23 -6.57 -17.54 3.91
N LEU A 24 -7.01 -18.65 4.50
CA LEU A 24 -6.67 -20.00 4.03
C LEU A 24 -7.25 -20.33 2.64
N PHE A 25 -8.28 -19.60 2.20
CA PHE A 25 -8.91 -19.80 0.89
C PHE A 25 -8.21 -19.00 -0.22
N ILE A 26 -7.68 -17.82 0.08
CA ILE A 26 -7.03 -16.94 -0.90
C ILE A 26 -5.59 -17.40 -1.21
N CYS A 27 -4.91 -18.03 -0.28
CA CYS A 27 -3.54 -18.54 -0.49
C CYS A 27 -3.47 -19.74 -1.47
N LYS A 28 -4.61 -20.30 -1.90
CA LYS A 28 -4.70 -21.36 -2.93
C LYS A 28 -5.04 -20.86 -4.33
N LEU A 29 -5.43 -19.60 -4.47
CA LEU A 29 -5.62 -18.99 -5.80
C LEU A 29 -4.26 -18.52 -6.31
N SER A 30 -3.65 -19.32 -7.16
CA SER A 30 -2.39 -19.00 -7.79
C SER A 30 -2.53 -17.72 -8.64
N PHE A 31 -1.49 -16.93 -8.67
CA PHE A 31 -1.31 -15.70 -9.48
C PHE A 31 -1.74 -15.83 -10.96
N VAL A 32 -1.88 -17.04 -11.46
CA VAL A 32 -2.31 -17.37 -12.82
C VAL A 32 -3.83 -17.19 -13.03
N GLU A 33 -4.66 -17.40 -12.01
CA GLU A 33 -6.13 -17.28 -12.16
C GLU A 33 -6.61 -15.83 -12.13
N MET A 34 -5.90 -14.95 -11.45
CA MET A 34 -6.24 -13.51 -11.41
C MET A 34 -6.04 -12.84 -12.78
N LYS A 35 -5.02 -13.23 -13.56
CA LYS A 35 -4.84 -12.80 -14.96
C LYS A 35 -5.98 -13.23 -15.87
N HIS A 36 -6.64 -14.34 -15.57
CA HIS A 36 -7.72 -14.88 -16.43
C HIS A 36 -9.08 -14.19 -16.19
N MET A 37 -9.33 -13.65 -15.01
CA MET A 37 -10.57 -12.92 -14.71
C MET A 37 -10.59 -11.50 -15.28
N LEU A 38 -9.44 -10.81 -15.28
CA LEU A 38 -9.31 -9.46 -15.85
C LEU A 38 -9.51 -9.45 -17.39
N GLY A 39 -9.11 -10.51 -18.08
CA GLY A 39 -9.20 -10.62 -19.54
C GLY A 39 -10.61 -10.83 -20.11
N LYS A 40 -11.59 -11.25 -19.31
CA LYS A 40 -12.92 -11.61 -19.82
C LYS A 40 -13.98 -10.51 -19.74
N LYS A 41 -13.81 -9.48 -18.92
CA LYS A 41 -14.79 -8.38 -18.77
C LYS A 41 -14.53 -7.14 -19.65
N LEU A 42 -13.41 -7.09 -20.38
CA LEU A 42 -13.00 -5.89 -21.14
C LEU A 42 -13.37 -5.94 -22.64
N LYS A 43 -14.19 -6.91 -23.10
CA LYS A 43 -14.56 -7.05 -24.54
C LYS A 43 -15.88 -6.44 -24.97
N ILE A 44 -16.58 -5.70 -24.10
CA ILE A 44 -17.92 -5.18 -24.41
C ILE A 44 -17.99 -3.65 -24.25
N LEU A 45 -17.19 -2.87 -24.98
CA LEU A 45 -17.45 -1.43 -25.16
C LEU A 45 -16.54 -0.83 -26.25
N LEU A 46 -16.66 -1.34 -27.46
CA LEU A 46 -16.06 -0.73 -28.65
C LEU A 46 -17.06 -0.81 -29.82
N ALA A 47 -18.04 0.04 -29.81
CA ALA A 47 -18.77 0.46 -31.00
C ALA A 47 -19.54 1.74 -30.67
N VAL A 48 -19.16 2.85 -31.25
CA VAL A 48 -19.99 3.93 -31.80
C VAL A 48 -19.16 5.22 -31.93
N GLY A 49 -19.02 5.68 -33.16
CA GLY A 49 -19.06 7.10 -33.50
C GLY A 49 -17.79 7.74 -34.07
N ALA A 50 -17.58 7.55 -35.37
CA ALA A 50 -16.80 8.48 -36.19
C ALA A 50 -17.72 9.60 -36.68
N ALA A 51 -17.27 10.85 -36.60
CA ALA A 51 -17.43 11.84 -37.69
C ALA A 51 -17.06 13.29 -37.25
N SER A 52 -16.33 13.96 -38.15
CA SER A 52 -16.33 15.41 -38.46
C SER A 52 -15.56 16.36 -37.54
N ALA A 53 -14.73 17.22 -37.95
CA ALA A 53 -14.15 17.84 -39.14
C ALA A 53 -13.43 19.12 -38.68
N VAL A 54 -12.28 19.33 -39.23
CA VAL A 54 -11.44 20.52 -39.52
C VAL A 54 -12.03 21.91 -39.21
N MET A 55 -11.22 22.79 -38.56
CA MET A 55 -10.94 24.16 -39.03
C MET A 55 -9.63 24.72 -38.44
N LEU A 56 -8.82 25.27 -39.33
CA LEU A 56 -7.59 26.03 -39.09
C LEU A 56 -7.92 27.42 -38.51
N ALA A 57 -7.05 27.92 -37.64
CA ALA A 57 -6.71 29.35 -37.59
C ALA A 57 -5.32 29.53 -37.00
N ALA A 58 -4.48 30.17 -37.75
CA ALA A 58 -3.13 30.61 -37.39
C ALA A 58 -3.19 31.83 -36.49
N GLY A 59 -2.30 31.93 -35.51
CA GLY A 59 -2.09 33.11 -34.66
C GLY A 59 -0.71 33.05 -34.03
N CYS A 60 0.20 33.86 -34.54
CA CYS A 60 1.55 34.11 -34.02
C CYS A 60 1.52 34.95 -32.73
N GLY A 61 2.43 34.70 -31.80
CA GLY A 61 2.90 35.70 -30.86
C GLY A 61 3.25 35.26 -29.46
N GLY A 62 4.53 35.37 -29.05
CA GLY A 62 4.94 35.58 -27.65
C GLY A 62 5.49 34.37 -26.91
N GLY A 63 6.80 34.36 -26.69
CA GLY A 63 7.48 33.32 -25.93
C GLY A 63 7.17 33.35 -24.45
N ASP A 64 6.90 32.16 -23.95
CA ASP A 64 7.07 31.80 -22.55
C ASP A 64 7.45 30.31 -22.51
N SER A 65 8.53 30.00 -21.81
CA SER A 65 9.07 28.67 -21.65
C SER A 65 8.10 27.82 -20.81
N LYS A 66 7.07 27.29 -21.43
CA LYS A 66 6.24 26.23 -20.83
C LYS A 66 6.87 24.90 -21.15
N SER A 67 7.30 24.22 -20.11
CA SER A 67 7.52 22.76 -20.10
C SER A 67 6.37 22.09 -20.84
N SER A 68 6.61 21.60 -22.05
CA SER A 68 5.63 20.90 -22.86
C SER A 68 5.40 19.51 -22.28
N SER A 69 4.49 19.38 -21.35
CA SER A 69 3.88 18.09 -21.01
C SER A 69 3.14 17.61 -22.26
N ALA A 70 3.70 16.64 -22.99
CA ALA A 70 3.03 16.00 -24.11
C ALA A 70 1.69 15.42 -23.59
N SER A 71 0.57 16.01 -24.02
CA SER A 71 -0.76 15.56 -23.63
C SER A 71 -1.08 14.26 -24.38
N GLY A 72 -1.38 13.20 -23.65
CA GLY A 72 -1.91 11.96 -24.19
C GLY A 72 -3.32 12.16 -24.74
N LYS A 73 -3.89 11.11 -25.40
CA LYS A 73 -5.25 11.13 -25.93
C LYS A 73 -6.25 11.46 -24.80
N GLY A 74 -7.03 12.55 -24.95
CA GLY A 74 -8.12 12.90 -24.05
C GLY A 74 -7.74 13.74 -22.82
N GLY A 75 -6.59 14.48 -22.85
CA GLY A 75 -6.19 15.35 -21.73
C GLY A 75 -5.48 14.64 -20.57
N ILE A 76 -5.23 13.35 -20.68
CA ILE A 76 -4.47 12.56 -19.71
C ILE A 76 -2.97 12.84 -19.93
N PRO A 77 -2.16 13.06 -18.88
CA PRO A 77 -0.73 13.24 -19.01
C PRO A 77 -0.07 12.01 -19.67
N ALA A 78 0.94 12.22 -20.51
CA ALA A 78 1.70 11.13 -21.13
C ALA A 78 2.52 10.33 -20.10
N VAL A 79 2.85 10.94 -18.98
CA VAL A 79 3.52 10.31 -17.83
C VAL A 79 2.70 10.59 -16.58
N ILE A 80 2.47 9.57 -15.77
CA ILE A 80 1.83 9.64 -14.46
C ILE A 80 2.86 9.27 -13.41
N ARG A 81 3.13 10.18 -12.48
CA ARG A 81 4.08 10.00 -11.39
C ARG A 81 3.37 9.31 -10.24
N VAL A 82 3.80 8.10 -9.91
CA VAL A 82 3.23 7.27 -8.84
C VAL A 82 4.16 7.26 -7.64
N GLY A 83 3.67 7.74 -6.50
CA GLY A 83 4.35 7.64 -5.22
C GLY A 83 3.96 6.39 -4.46
N SER A 84 4.92 5.76 -3.80
CA SER A 84 4.71 4.60 -2.96
C SER A 84 5.79 4.52 -1.87
N GLU A 85 5.46 3.85 -0.77
CA GLU A 85 6.41 3.42 0.25
C GLU A 85 6.77 1.96 -0.04
N THR A 86 8.05 1.59 0.05
CA THR A 86 8.54 0.31 -0.51
C THR A 86 9.01 -0.69 0.55
N THR A 87 8.31 -0.72 1.70
CA THR A 87 8.53 -1.72 2.76
C THR A 87 7.24 -2.43 3.21
N PHE A 88 6.25 -2.51 2.32
CA PHE A 88 4.91 -3.05 2.60
C PHE A 88 4.57 -4.28 1.74
N PRO A 89 5.33 -5.39 1.85
CA PRO A 89 5.05 -6.62 1.11
C PRO A 89 3.70 -7.25 1.56
N PRO A 90 2.94 -7.88 0.65
CA PRO A 90 3.23 -8.10 -0.76
C PRO A 90 2.73 -7.01 -1.70
N PHE A 91 2.33 -5.84 -1.18
CA PHE A 91 1.68 -4.78 -1.96
C PHE A 91 2.69 -3.91 -2.70
N GLU A 92 3.68 -3.36 -2.00
CA GLU A 92 4.78 -2.58 -2.56
C GLU A 92 6.05 -2.76 -1.72
N PHE A 93 7.08 -3.28 -2.32
CA PHE A 93 8.34 -3.54 -1.62
C PHE A 93 9.53 -3.62 -2.56
N THR A 94 10.71 -3.62 -1.97
CA THR A 94 11.97 -3.79 -2.72
C THR A 94 12.41 -5.25 -2.63
N GLU A 95 12.60 -5.87 -3.80
CA GLU A 95 13.15 -7.21 -3.94
C GLU A 95 14.22 -7.23 -5.04
N ASN A 96 15.43 -7.71 -4.70
CA ASN A 96 16.58 -7.75 -5.64
C ASN A 96 16.82 -6.39 -6.35
N ASP A 97 16.83 -5.31 -5.58
CA ASP A 97 17.01 -3.92 -6.04
C ASP A 97 15.92 -3.44 -7.04
N LYS A 98 14.77 -4.08 -7.04
CA LYS A 98 13.63 -3.69 -7.85
C LYS A 98 12.42 -3.41 -6.97
N TYR A 99 11.64 -2.45 -7.39
CA TYR A 99 10.35 -2.17 -6.82
C TYR A 99 9.32 -3.13 -7.42
N VAL A 100 8.65 -3.90 -6.57
CA VAL A 100 7.70 -4.94 -6.95
C VAL A 100 6.50 -4.93 -6.01
N GLY A 101 5.44 -5.61 -6.40
CA GLY A 101 4.28 -5.81 -5.55
C GLY A 101 2.95 -5.57 -6.26
N PHE A 102 1.90 -5.98 -5.61
CA PHE A 102 0.54 -5.95 -6.15
C PHE A 102 0.08 -4.53 -6.53
N ASP A 103 0.33 -3.55 -5.67
CA ASP A 103 -0.08 -2.15 -5.88
C ASP A 103 0.65 -1.53 -7.08
N LEU A 104 1.93 -1.86 -7.24
CA LEU A 104 2.73 -1.36 -8.36
C LEU A 104 2.30 -1.98 -9.69
N ASP A 105 2.02 -3.29 -9.70
CA ASP A 105 1.50 -3.99 -10.88
C ASP A 105 0.11 -3.46 -11.28
N LEU A 106 -0.75 -3.21 -10.30
CA LEU A 106 -2.09 -2.66 -10.51
C LEU A 106 -2.01 -1.23 -11.07
N ALA A 107 -1.20 -0.36 -10.46
CA ALA A 107 -1.01 1.01 -10.92
C ALA A 107 -0.46 1.06 -12.35
N ASP A 108 0.56 0.25 -12.66
CA ASP A 108 1.15 0.17 -14.00
C ASP A 108 0.13 -0.32 -15.05
N ALA A 109 -0.69 -1.32 -14.70
CA ALA A 109 -1.73 -1.84 -15.58
C ALA A 109 -2.82 -0.78 -15.87
N ILE A 110 -3.25 -0.02 -14.87
CA ILE A 110 -4.21 1.07 -15.00
C ILE A 110 -3.63 2.18 -15.89
N ILE A 111 -2.41 2.62 -15.60
CA ILE A 111 -1.74 3.71 -16.32
C ILE A 111 -1.51 3.35 -17.80
N LYS A 112 -1.11 2.10 -18.08
CA LYS A 112 -1.01 1.59 -19.46
C LYS A 112 -2.34 1.58 -20.16
N GLN A 113 -3.42 1.21 -19.48
CA GLN A 113 -4.77 1.25 -20.06
C GLN A 113 -5.22 2.68 -20.39
N MET A 114 -4.77 3.67 -19.62
CA MET A 114 -4.99 5.09 -19.88
C MET A 114 -4.14 5.62 -21.05
N GLY A 115 -3.22 4.82 -21.60
CA GLY A 115 -2.31 5.21 -22.68
C GLY A 115 -1.12 6.07 -22.20
N SER A 116 -0.81 6.01 -20.91
CA SER A 116 0.27 6.74 -20.25
C SER A 116 1.43 5.82 -19.85
N LYS A 117 2.51 6.41 -19.37
CA LYS A 117 3.66 5.70 -18.79
C LYS A 117 3.74 5.99 -17.29
N MET A 118 4.05 4.99 -16.49
CA MET A 118 4.32 5.17 -15.08
C MET A 118 5.76 5.70 -14.86
N GLU A 119 5.89 6.75 -14.05
CA GLU A 119 7.13 7.16 -13.41
C GLU A 119 7.00 6.90 -11.91
N PHE A 120 7.80 5.98 -11.40
CA PHE A 120 7.73 5.56 -10.00
C PHE A 120 8.60 6.43 -9.09
N LYS A 121 8.10 6.79 -7.91
CA LYS A 121 8.82 7.55 -6.88
C LYS A 121 8.63 6.89 -5.51
N SER A 122 9.71 6.31 -4.98
CA SER A 122 9.74 5.83 -3.60
C SER A 122 9.89 7.00 -2.62
N MET A 123 9.05 7.02 -1.57
CA MET A 123 9.09 8.02 -0.51
C MET A 123 8.44 7.49 0.78
N GLY A 124 8.64 8.18 1.91
CA GLY A 124 8.00 7.82 3.16
C GLY A 124 6.48 7.88 3.08
N PHE A 125 5.81 6.99 3.81
CA PHE A 125 4.35 6.86 3.77
C PHE A 125 3.63 8.17 4.15
N ASP A 126 4.12 8.86 5.17
CA ASP A 126 3.59 10.14 5.65
C ASP A 126 3.76 11.30 4.66
N ALA A 127 4.73 11.18 3.73
CA ALA A 127 4.99 12.17 2.69
C ALA A 127 4.07 12.03 1.46
N LEU A 128 3.36 10.91 1.28
CA LEU A 128 2.59 10.60 0.07
C LEU A 128 1.46 11.60 -0.19
N ILE A 129 0.62 11.87 0.81
CA ILE A 129 -0.50 12.82 0.67
C ILE A 129 0.02 14.25 0.41
N PRO A 130 0.97 14.80 1.18
CA PRO A 130 1.60 16.09 0.84
C PRO A 130 2.18 16.14 -0.58
N ALA A 131 2.79 15.05 -1.06
CA ALA A 131 3.38 15.00 -2.40
C ALA A 131 2.33 15.06 -3.52
N VAL A 132 1.16 14.42 -3.35
CA VAL A 132 0.03 14.58 -4.28
C VAL A 132 -0.52 16.00 -4.24
N GLN A 133 -0.74 16.55 -3.05
CA GLN A 133 -1.29 17.90 -2.89
C GLN A 133 -0.39 18.99 -3.50
N SER A 134 0.93 18.83 -3.41
CA SER A 134 1.91 19.73 -4.01
C SER A 134 2.14 19.49 -5.51
N GLY A 135 1.54 18.43 -6.09
CA GLY A 135 1.76 18.05 -7.48
C GLY A 135 3.17 17.47 -7.74
N GLN A 136 3.86 16.99 -6.72
CA GLN A 136 5.12 16.24 -6.87
C GLN A 136 4.89 14.87 -7.47
N ILE A 137 3.78 14.22 -7.12
CA ILE A 137 3.25 12.99 -7.69
C ILE A 137 1.80 13.20 -8.12
N ASP A 138 1.30 12.34 -8.98
CA ASP A 138 -0.06 12.40 -9.52
C ASP A 138 -0.99 11.33 -8.91
N MET A 139 -0.41 10.25 -8.41
CA MET A 139 -1.12 9.09 -7.87
C MET A 139 -0.32 8.47 -6.72
N ILE A 140 -1.03 7.94 -5.73
CA ILE A 140 -0.48 7.10 -4.66
C ILE A 140 -0.90 5.65 -4.92
N ALA A 141 0.06 4.72 -4.83
CA ALA A 141 -0.16 3.27 -4.79
C ALA A 141 0.64 2.71 -3.60
N ALA A 142 0.01 2.58 -2.44
CA ALA A 142 0.68 2.33 -1.17
C ALA A 142 -0.25 1.74 -0.08
N GLY A 143 -1.20 0.88 -0.45
CA GLY A 143 -2.15 0.29 0.50
C GLY A 143 -2.91 1.32 1.35
N LEU A 144 -3.10 2.53 0.82
CA LEU A 144 -3.59 3.67 1.60
C LEU A 144 -5.10 3.56 1.90
N ASP A 145 -5.46 3.35 3.16
CA ASP A 145 -6.85 3.31 3.60
C ASP A 145 -7.58 4.64 3.38
N ALA A 146 -8.81 4.57 2.84
CA ALA A 146 -9.70 5.71 2.62
C ALA A 146 -10.38 6.14 3.93
N THR A 147 -9.61 6.69 4.88
CA THR A 147 -10.20 7.25 6.09
C THR A 147 -10.94 8.56 5.80
N PRO A 148 -11.96 8.95 6.63
CA PRO A 148 -12.66 10.21 6.46
C PRO A 148 -11.73 11.44 6.46
N GLU A 149 -10.63 11.39 7.21
CA GLU A 149 -9.63 12.45 7.29
C GLU A 149 -8.84 12.57 5.99
N ARG A 150 -8.40 11.45 5.44
CA ARG A 150 -7.66 11.38 4.18
C ARG A 150 -8.54 11.72 2.98
N ALA A 151 -9.81 11.28 2.99
CA ALA A 151 -10.78 11.56 1.93
C ALA A 151 -11.13 13.05 1.78
N LYS A 152 -10.85 13.88 2.80
CA LYS A 152 -10.95 15.35 2.72
C LYS A 152 -9.75 15.98 2.01
N GLN A 153 -8.66 15.24 1.84
CA GLN A 153 -7.38 15.74 1.34
C GLN A 153 -7.07 15.28 -0.08
N VAL A 154 -7.46 14.05 -0.41
CA VAL A 154 -7.23 13.41 -1.71
C VAL A 154 -8.43 12.59 -2.13
N ALA A 155 -8.59 12.38 -3.45
CA ALA A 155 -9.59 11.45 -3.98
C ALA A 155 -9.07 10.02 -3.89
N PHE A 156 -9.99 9.07 -3.71
CA PHE A 156 -9.69 7.64 -3.69
C PHE A 156 -10.35 6.93 -4.87
N SER A 157 -9.73 5.82 -5.29
CA SER A 157 -10.35 4.85 -6.20
C SER A 157 -11.44 4.04 -5.49
N ASP A 158 -12.11 3.17 -6.23
CA ASP A 158 -12.86 2.07 -5.62
C ASP A 158 -11.92 1.14 -4.84
N VAL A 159 -12.46 0.49 -3.82
CA VAL A 159 -11.72 -0.45 -2.99
C VAL A 159 -11.30 -1.66 -3.83
N TYR A 160 -10.01 -1.87 -3.99
CA TYR A 160 -9.43 -2.98 -4.77
C TYR A 160 -8.95 -4.16 -3.91
N PHE A 161 -8.76 -3.94 -2.61
CA PHE A 161 -8.41 -4.97 -1.63
C PHE A 161 -9.28 -4.83 -0.38
N LYS A 162 -9.79 -5.94 0.15
CA LYS A 162 -10.60 -6.00 1.37
C LYS A 162 -9.99 -7.03 2.31
N ASP A 163 -10.37 -6.94 3.58
CA ASP A 163 -9.97 -7.86 4.66
C ASP A 163 -8.49 -7.75 5.07
N ASN A 164 -7.94 -6.54 5.03
CA ASN A 164 -6.68 -6.23 5.69
C ASN A 164 -6.97 -5.89 7.16
N GLY A 165 -6.98 -6.88 8.02
CA GLY A 165 -7.00 -6.65 9.46
C GLY A 165 -5.64 -6.14 9.96
N TYR A 166 -5.64 -5.53 11.16
CA TYR A 166 -4.41 -5.22 11.87
C TYR A 166 -4.07 -6.32 12.86
N CYS A 167 -2.79 -6.50 13.12
CA CYS A 167 -2.33 -7.47 14.11
C CYS A 167 -1.16 -6.92 14.94
N ILE A 168 -0.94 -7.57 16.06
CA ILE A 168 0.21 -7.35 16.93
C ILE A 168 1.24 -8.41 16.61
N VAL A 169 2.45 -8.00 16.27
CA VAL A 169 3.58 -8.90 16.09
C VAL A 169 4.48 -8.79 17.33
N VAL A 170 4.86 -9.93 17.86
CA VAL A 170 5.72 -10.06 19.03
C VAL A 170 6.82 -11.07 18.77
N ARG A 171 7.90 -11.04 19.56
CA ARG A 171 8.93 -12.07 19.48
C ARG A 171 8.42 -13.40 19.98
N LYS A 172 9.03 -14.48 19.53
CA LYS A 172 8.70 -15.87 19.87
C LYS A 172 8.76 -16.17 21.37
N ASP A 173 9.66 -15.53 22.07
CA ASP A 173 9.84 -15.65 23.52
C ASP A 173 8.83 -14.82 24.32
N ASN A 174 7.92 -14.10 23.67
CA ASN A 174 6.90 -13.32 24.34
C ASN A 174 5.95 -14.22 25.14
N THR A 175 5.74 -13.86 26.39
CA THR A 175 4.81 -14.52 27.32
C THR A 175 3.75 -13.59 27.91
N THR A 176 3.82 -12.30 27.61
CA THR A 176 3.05 -11.24 28.29
C THR A 176 2.01 -10.56 27.43
N ILE A 177 2.16 -10.59 26.10
CA ILE A 177 1.24 -9.97 25.15
C ILE A 177 0.49 -11.07 24.41
N ASN A 178 -0.82 -11.18 24.63
CA ASN A 178 -1.69 -12.17 24.00
C ASN A 178 -2.90 -11.53 23.33
N ASP A 179 -3.18 -10.27 23.65
CA ASP A 179 -4.31 -9.49 23.12
C ASP A 179 -3.96 -8.00 23.07
N TRP A 180 -4.79 -7.19 22.43
CA TRP A 180 -4.67 -5.74 22.32
C TRP A 180 -4.60 -5.04 23.69
N ALA A 181 -5.35 -5.53 24.69
CA ALA A 181 -5.33 -5.00 26.04
C ALA A 181 -3.96 -5.13 26.72
N ASP A 182 -3.17 -6.12 26.34
CA ASP A 182 -1.84 -6.39 26.91
C ASP A 182 -0.77 -5.42 26.40
N LEU A 183 -1.08 -4.58 25.40
CA LEU A 183 -0.22 -3.49 24.95
C LEU A 183 -0.14 -2.34 25.97
N ALA A 184 -1.05 -2.30 26.96
CA ALA A 184 -1.01 -1.29 27.99
C ALA A 184 0.32 -1.34 28.74
N GLY A 185 1.00 -0.19 28.80
CA GLY A 185 2.31 -0.07 29.46
C GLY A 185 3.50 -0.66 28.68
N LYS A 186 3.32 -1.08 27.41
CA LYS A 186 4.39 -1.62 26.54
C LYS A 186 4.97 -0.56 25.61
N ASN A 187 6.17 -0.81 25.12
CA ASN A 187 6.81 -0.05 24.05
C ASN A 187 6.41 -0.65 22.70
N VAL A 188 5.59 0.06 21.96
CA VAL A 188 4.98 -0.45 20.72
C VAL A 188 5.47 0.33 19.51
N GLY A 189 5.91 -0.37 18.46
CA GLY A 189 6.29 0.23 17.19
C GLY A 189 5.13 0.26 16.21
N ALA A 190 5.07 1.32 15.41
CA ALA A 190 4.20 1.42 14.25
C ALA A 190 4.79 2.39 13.22
N GLN A 191 4.43 2.25 11.95
CA GLN A 191 4.91 3.18 10.93
C GLN A 191 4.23 4.54 11.08
N VAL A 192 5.02 5.61 10.94
CA VAL A 192 4.54 7.00 11.03
C VAL A 192 3.44 7.28 9.99
N GLY A 193 2.44 8.06 10.37
CA GLY A 193 1.34 8.45 9.49
C GLY A 193 0.28 7.38 9.26
N THR A 194 0.42 6.18 9.85
CA THR A 194 -0.53 5.07 9.71
C THR A 194 -1.61 5.06 10.79
N TYR A 195 -2.67 4.31 10.55
CA TYR A 195 -3.73 4.08 11.53
C TYR A 195 -3.26 3.22 12.72
N GLN A 196 -2.25 2.40 12.52
CA GLN A 196 -1.64 1.54 13.52
C GLN A 196 -1.08 2.34 14.71
N VAL A 197 -0.56 3.55 14.48
CA VAL A 197 -0.14 4.46 15.55
C VAL A 197 -1.32 4.77 16.48
N LYS A 198 -2.48 5.08 15.93
CA LYS A 198 -3.70 5.35 16.69
C LYS A 198 -4.17 4.12 17.47
N LEU A 199 -4.14 2.94 16.87
CA LEU A 199 -4.51 1.69 17.53
C LEU A 199 -3.62 1.41 18.75
N ALA A 200 -2.30 1.59 18.62
CA ALA A 200 -1.36 1.42 19.73
C ALA A 200 -1.61 2.43 20.84
N GLN A 201 -1.94 3.69 20.52
CA GLN A 201 -2.30 4.73 21.50
C GLN A 201 -3.61 4.39 22.23
N GLU A 202 -4.63 3.95 21.50
CA GLU A 202 -5.92 3.54 22.07
C GLU A 202 -5.78 2.33 22.99
N ALA A 203 -4.84 1.43 22.70
CA ALA A 203 -4.45 0.31 23.56
C ALA A 203 -3.63 0.73 24.77
N LYS A 204 -3.36 2.03 24.99
CA LYS A 204 -2.63 2.61 26.14
C LYS A 204 -1.19 2.10 26.24
N ALA A 205 -0.51 1.91 25.14
CA ALA A 205 0.92 1.66 25.11
C ALA A 205 1.66 2.75 25.94
N ALA A 206 2.71 2.39 26.64
CA ALA A 206 3.51 3.35 27.41
C ALA A 206 4.24 4.32 26.49
N GLU A 207 4.75 3.78 25.38
CA GLU A 207 5.35 4.53 24.29
C GLU A 207 4.88 3.96 22.94
N VAL A 208 4.52 4.82 22.00
CA VAL A 208 4.30 4.45 20.62
C VAL A 208 5.41 5.04 19.77
N LYS A 209 6.43 4.22 19.49
CA LYS A 209 7.55 4.60 18.65
C LYS A 209 7.11 4.62 17.19
N GLN A 210 7.08 5.81 16.61
CA GLN A 210 6.76 5.98 15.21
C GLN A 210 8.04 5.85 14.38
N LEU A 211 8.01 4.97 13.39
CA LEU A 211 9.16 4.57 12.59
C LEU A 211 8.90 4.88 11.13
N ASP A 212 9.95 5.21 10.37
CA ASP A 212 9.80 5.63 8.97
C ASP A 212 9.32 4.51 8.06
N SER A 213 9.58 3.25 8.43
CA SER A 213 9.24 2.09 7.61
C SER A 213 8.85 0.85 8.43
N ASN A 214 8.09 -0.05 7.81
CA ASN A 214 7.75 -1.34 8.43
C ASN A 214 8.98 -2.22 8.64
N SER A 215 9.96 -2.18 7.74
CA SER A 215 11.21 -2.92 7.92
C SER A 215 12.01 -2.42 9.12
N GLN A 216 12.01 -1.13 9.40
CA GLN A 216 12.63 -0.59 10.61
C GLN A 216 11.91 -1.07 11.88
N ALA A 217 10.56 -1.04 11.88
CA ALA A 217 9.78 -1.54 13.02
C ALA A 217 10.09 -3.02 13.30
N TRP A 218 10.23 -3.80 12.23
CA TRP A 218 10.59 -5.21 12.32
C TRP A 218 11.98 -5.44 12.91
N MET A 219 12.99 -4.71 12.44
CA MET A 219 14.35 -4.78 12.98
C MET A 219 14.41 -4.38 14.45
N GLU A 220 13.68 -3.35 14.87
CA GLU A 220 13.63 -2.91 16.28
C GLU A 220 12.96 -3.94 17.18
N LEU A 221 11.93 -4.63 16.69
CA LEU A 221 11.29 -5.73 17.41
C LEU A 221 12.27 -6.90 17.61
N GLN A 222 13.00 -7.28 16.57
CA GLN A 222 14.04 -8.32 16.66
C GLN A 222 15.18 -7.93 17.59
N ALA A 223 15.57 -6.66 17.59
CA ALA A 223 16.61 -6.13 18.47
C ALA A 223 16.17 -5.98 19.94
N ASN A 224 14.93 -6.33 20.30
CA ASN A 224 14.35 -6.21 21.62
C ASN A 224 14.28 -4.75 22.15
N THR A 225 14.21 -3.77 21.26
CA THR A 225 13.99 -2.35 21.62
C THR A 225 12.50 -2.02 21.67
N LEU A 226 11.66 -2.88 21.10
CA LEU A 226 10.20 -2.83 21.18
C LEU A 226 9.67 -4.13 21.81
N ASP A 227 8.55 -4.03 22.51
CA ASP A 227 7.81 -5.19 23.03
C ASP A 227 6.91 -5.80 21.95
N ALA A 228 6.33 -4.95 21.08
CA ALA A 228 5.43 -5.33 20.02
C ALA A 228 5.47 -4.35 18.84
N VAL A 229 4.99 -4.78 17.68
CA VAL A 229 4.71 -3.95 16.50
C VAL A 229 3.27 -4.11 16.10
N VAL A 230 2.57 -3.02 15.83
CA VAL A 230 1.23 -3.02 15.23
C VAL A 230 1.38 -2.79 13.73
N ILE A 231 0.87 -3.73 12.94
CA ILE A 231 1.06 -3.77 11.48
C ILE A 231 -0.16 -4.41 10.80
N ASP A 232 -0.27 -4.24 9.49
CA ASP A 232 -1.28 -4.92 8.69
C ASP A 232 -1.03 -6.43 8.63
N GLN A 233 -2.10 -7.21 8.82
CA GLN A 233 -2.01 -8.66 8.86
C GLN A 233 -1.38 -9.29 7.61
N PRO A 234 -1.71 -8.89 6.36
CA PRO A 234 -1.06 -9.45 5.18
C PRO A 234 0.45 -9.25 5.15
N VAL A 235 0.91 -8.09 5.64
CA VAL A 235 2.33 -7.74 5.72
C VAL A 235 3.04 -8.59 6.76
N ALA A 236 2.47 -8.69 7.96
CA ALA A 236 3.00 -9.57 9.01
C ALA A 236 3.12 -11.02 8.51
N MET A 237 2.08 -11.53 7.85
CA MET A 237 2.07 -12.89 7.31
C MET A 237 3.12 -13.10 6.22
N TYR A 238 3.42 -12.07 5.43
CA TYR A 238 4.49 -12.16 4.45
C TYR A 238 5.85 -12.32 5.13
N TYR A 239 6.19 -11.44 6.09
CA TYR A 239 7.45 -11.52 6.83
C TYR A 239 7.62 -12.85 7.57
N LEU A 240 6.59 -13.33 8.25
CA LEU A 240 6.61 -14.62 8.96
C LEU A 240 6.87 -15.81 8.02
N LYS A 241 6.36 -15.77 6.78
CA LYS A 241 6.63 -16.81 5.77
C LYS A 241 8.06 -16.78 5.25
N GLN A 242 8.72 -15.65 5.30
CA GLN A 242 10.14 -15.53 4.90
C GLN A 242 11.10 -15.97 6.00
N GLY A 243 10.59 -16.42 7.16
CA GLY A 243 11.41 -16.87 8.29
C GLY A 243 11.99 -15.74 9.11
N ALA A 244 11.31 -14.60 9.12
CA ALA A 244 11.72 -13.42 9.89
C ALA A 244 11.33 -13.54 11.38
#